data_ee491bb9cf36083b30c5cea96372f876
#
_entry.id   ee491bb9cf36083b30c5cea96372f876
#
_cell.length_a   1.000
_cell.length_b   1.000
_cell.length_c   1.000
_cell.angle_alpha   90.00
_cell.angle_beta   90.00
_cell.angle_gamma   90.00
#
_symmetry.space_group_name_H-M   'P 1'
#
loop_
_entity.id
_entity.type
_entity.pdbx_description
1 polymer ?
#
loop_
_entity_poly.entity_id
_entity_poly.type
_entity_poly.pdbx_seq_one_letter_code
_entity_poly.pdbx_strand_id
1 'polypeptide(L)'
;MFKRFWMTLKGSFAGSVLAANAVTIFSGMIPVALLKLVLPSGVARRGADRVLNALAEAWIAVNGAWMALVQRIHWDVTGLEGLRRGGWYLVSSNHQSWVDILVLQKVFHRRVPFLKFFLKRQLLYVPVMGLAWWALDFPFMKRRSGSRSADLATARRACEKFRQIPTSVMNFLEGTRFSRDKHQRQGSPYRHLLKPKVGGLATALSAMGERFDALLDVTIVYPGGVPSFWDLLSGRMKRVVVRVREREIPKDLMAGDYEGDPAFRARLQAYVHAMWAEKDRGIGEILLQDPG
;
A
#
# COMPACT_ATOMS: atom_id res chain seq x y z
N MET A 1 8.38 9.59 35.23
CA MET A 1 6.94 9.32 35.42
C MET A 1 6.06 10.25 34.60
N PHE A 2 6.15 11.56 34.69
CA PHE A 2 5.36 12.57 33.99
C PHE A 2 5.37 12.44 32.42
N LYS A 3 6.55 12.31 31.80
CA LYS A 3 6.70 12.16 30.34
C LYS A 3 5.96 10.90 29.79
N ARG A 4 6.02 9.80 30.54
CA ARG A 4 5.34 8.55 30.16
C ARG A 4 3.81 8.70 30.24
N PHE A 5 3.31 9.36 31.26
CA PHE A 5 1.88 9.68 31.42
C PHE A 5 1.36 10.52 30.23
N TRP A 6 2.04 11.61 29.87
CA TRP A 6 1.66 12.44 28.74
C TRP A 6 1.69 11.72 27.41
N MET A 7 2.68 10.84 27.20
CA MET A 7 2.74 10.00 25.99
C MET A 7 1.55 9.03 25.92
N THR A 8 1.17 8.44 27.03
CA THR A 8 0.00 7.56 27.10
C THR A 8 -1.28 8.34 26.81
N LEU A 9 -1.49 9.47 27.43
CA LEU A 9 -2.66 10.33 27.22
C LEU A 9 -2.75 10.76 25.74
N LYS A 10 -1.64 11.24 25.19
CA LYS A 10 -1.55 11.63 23.77
C LYS A 10 -1.86 10.47 22.83
N GLY A 11 -1.27 9.29 23.11
CA GLY A 11 -1.48 8.10 22.28
C GLY A 11 -2.93 7.60 22.30
N SER A 12 -3.55 7.59 23.51
CA SER A 12 -4.96 7.21 23.68
C SER A 12 -5.89 8.19 22.96
N PHE A 13 -5.68 9.49 23.14
CA PHE A 13 -6.46 10.51 22.44
C PHE A 13 -6.32 10.38 20.92
N ALA A 14 -5.11 10.24 20.41
CA ALA A 14 -4.83 10.05 19.00
C ALA A 14 -5.51 8.77 18.44
N GLY A 15 -5.43 7.67 19.18
CA GLY A 15 -6.11 6.42 18.81
C GLY A 15 -7.62 6.59 18.75
N SER A 16 -8.21 7.30 19.72
CA SER A 16 -9.66 7.60 19.73
C SER A 16 -10.06 8.46 18.53
N VAL A 17 -9.27 9.47 18.16
CA VAL A 17 -9.54 10.32 16.98
C VAL A 17 -9.49 9.49 15.69
N LEU A 18 -8.47 8.65 15.51
CA LEU A 18 -8.37 7.80 14.32
C LEU A 18 -9.50 6.76 14.26
N ALA A 19 -9.85 6.17 15.40
CA ALA A 19 -10.97 5.22 15.48
C ALA A 19 -12.30 5.91 15.15
N ALA A 20 -12.57 7.08 15.74
CA ALA A 20 -13.76 7.87 15.45
C ALA A 20 -13.85 8.26 13.97
N ASN A 21 -12.75 8.74 13.38
CA ASN A 21 -12.68 9.04 11.95
C ASN A 21 -13.00 7.80 11.09
N ALA A 22 -12.41 6.65 11.42
CA ALA A 22 -12.67 5.40 10.69
C ALA A 22 -14.13 4.97 10.80
N VAL A 23 -14.69 4.97 12.03
CA VAL A 23 -16.09 4.59 12.27
C VAL A 23 -17.05 5.54 11.51
N THR A 24 -16.84 6.85 11.62
CA THR A 24 -17.71 7.85 10.97
C THR A 24 -17.70 7.71 9.46
N ILE A 25 -16.52 7.72 8.86
CA ILE A 25 -16.41 7.68 7.38
C ILE A 25 -16.86 6.33 6.84
N PHE A 26 -16.45 5.22 7.44
CA PHE A 26 -16.78 3.89 6.93
C PHE A 26 -18.25 3.54 7.17
N SER A 27 -18.86 4.03 8.26
CA SER A 27 -20.32 3.91 8.44
C SER A 27 -21.09 4.72 7.38
N GLY A 28 -20.58 5.91 7.02
CA GLY A 28 -21.13 6.69 5.91
C GLY A 28 -20.99 6.03 4.53
N MET A 29 -20.03 5.12 4.35
CA MET A 29 -19.90 4.33 3.12
C MET A 29 -20.97 3.24 2.99
N ILE A 30 -21.55 2.75 4.09
CA ILE A 30 -22.50 1.62 4.07
C ILE A 30 -23.71 1.88 3.18
N PRO A 31 -24.47 2.98 3.34
CA PRO A 31 -25.63 3.24 2.49
C PRO A 31 -25.26 3.36 1.01
N VAL A 32 -24.12 3.97 0.70
CA VAL A 32 -23.64 4.09 -0.69
C VAL A 32 -23.25 2.71 -1.25
N ALA A 33 -22.62 1.86 -0.42
CA ALA A 33 -22.26 0.50 -0.80
C ALA A 33 -23.51 -0.37 -1.05
N LEU A 34 -24.53 -0.26 -0.21
CA LEU A 34 -25.81 -0.96 -0.39
C LEU A 34 -26.53 -0.48 -1.66
N LEU A 35 -26.56 0.83 -1.88
CA LEU A 35 -27.10 1.39 -3.12
C LEU A 35 -26.35 0.87 -4.35
N LYS A 36 -25.01 0.80 -4.31
CA LYS A 36 -24.18 0.25 -5.39
C LYS A 36 -24.55 -1.19 -5.75
N LEU A 37 -25.05 -2.01 -4.81
CA LEU A 37 -25.46 -3.39 -5.08
C LEU A 37 -26.69 -3.49 -5.99
N VAL A 38 -27.64 -2.58 -5.82
CA VAL A 38 -28.91 -2.58 -6.57
C VAL A 38 -28.84 -1.73 -7.84
N LEU A 39 -27.84 -0.89 -7.99
CA LEU A 39 -27.64 -0.07 -9.18
C LEU A 39 -27.18 -0.91 -10.37
N PRO A 40 -27.80 -0.74 -11.56
CA PRO A 40 -27.31 -1.37 -12.77
C PRO A 40 -25.89 -0.88 -13.12
N SER A 41 -25.18 -1.69 -13.93
CA SER A 41 -23.90 -1.26 -14.49
C SER A 41 -24.08 0.02 -15.30
N GLY A 42 -23.12 0.96 -15.23
CA GLY A 42 -23.18 2.20 -16.00
C GLY A 42 -22.89 3.46 -15.18
N VAL A 43 -23.51 4.58 -15.57
CA VAL A 43 -23.23 5.91 -15.02
C VAL A 43 -23.55 6.00 -13.51
N ALA A 44 -24.67 5.45 -13.09
CA ALA A 44 -25.12 5.49 -11.69
C ALA A 44 -24.13 4.74 -10.77
N ARG A 45 -23.68 3.54 -11.18
CA ARG A 45 -22.70 2.76 -10.42
C ARG A 45 -21.34 3.45 -10.36
N ARG A 46 -20.89 4.07 -11.46
CA ARG A 46 -19.67 4.92 -11.45
C ARG A 46 -19.81 6.13 -10.53
N GLY A 47 -21.04 6.69 -10.41
CA GLY A 47 -21.33 7.73 -9.44
C GLY A 47 -21.12 7.27 -7.99
N ALA A 48 -21.66 6.11 -7.63
CA ALA A 48 -21.46 5.49 -6.32
C ALA A 48 -19.96 5.22 -6.03
N ASP A 49 -19.21 4.72 -7.03
CA ASP A 49 -17.77 4.50 -6.89
C ASP A 49 -16.99 5.80 -6.64
N ARG A 50 -17.37 6.91 -7.28
CA ARG A 50 -16.75 8.22 -7.03
C ARG A 50 -17.02 8.70 -5.60
N VAL A 51 -18.24 8.54 -5.10
CA VAL A 51 -18.60 8.92 -3.73
C VAL A 51 -17.83 8.07 -2.72
N LEU A 52 -17.77 6.76 -2.91
CA LEU A 52 -16.99 5.86 -2.04
C LEU A 52 -15.51 6.22 -2.01
N ASN A 53 -14.90 6.50 -3.18
CA ASN A 53 -13.52 6.93 -3.25
C ASN A 53 -13.32 8.30 -2.59
N ALA A 54 -14.25 9.26 -2.76
CA ALA A 54 -14.17 10.56 -2.11
C ALA A 54 -14.24 10.45 -0.57
N LEU A 55 -15.10 9.56 -0.04
CA LEU A 55 -15.14 9.28 1.39
C LEU A 55 -13.84 8.66 1.90
N ALA A 56 -13.25 7.72 1.14
CA ALA A 56 -11.95 7.14 1.47
C ALA A 56 -10.83 8.20 1.44
N GLU A 57 -10.82 9.09 0.46
CA GLU A 57 -9.89 10.23 0.40
C GLU A 57 -10.10 11.20 1.58
N ALA A 58 -11.33 11.44 2.00
CA ALA A 58 -11.64 12.26 3.17
C ALA A 58 -11.08 11.61 4.45
N TRP A 59 -11.21 10.30 4.61
CA TRP A 59 -10.60 9.56 5.72
C TRP A 59 -9.07 9.73 5.75
N ILE A 60 -8.41 9.63 4.60
CA ILE A 60 -6.96 9.84 4.47
C ILE A 60 -6.60 11.29 4.79
N ALA A 61 -7.40 12.26 4.32
CA ALA A 61 -7.18 13.69 4.57
C ALA A 61 -7.20 14.01 6.06
N VAL A 62 -8.20 13.50 6.79
CA VAL A 62 -8.32 13.69 8.25
C VAL A 62 -7.14 13.04 8.98
N ASN A 63 -6.76 11.80 8.61
CA ASN A 63 -5.59 11.14 9.18
C ASN A 63 -4.29 11.92 8.89
N GLY A 64 -4.14 12.45 7.67
CA GLY A 64 -3.01 13.26 7.26
C GLY A 64 -2.93 14.60 8.01
N ALA A 65 -4.07 15.27 8.18
CA ALA A 65 -4.18 16.52 8.94
C ALA A 65 -3.84 16.28 10.42
N TRP A 66 -4.39 15.23 11.04
CA TRP A 66 -4.05 14.85 12.39
C TRP A 66 -2.54 14.61 12.56
N MET A 67 -1.91 13.86 11.65
CA MET A 67 -0.47 13.63 11.69
C MET A 67 0.33 14.93 11.54
N ALA A 68 -0.14 15.87 10.72
CA ALA A 68 0.54 17.16 10.54
C ALA A 68 0.40 18.07 11.76
N LEU A 69 -0.77 18.11 12.40
CA LEU A 69 -1.09 19.02 13.50
C LEU A 69 -0.59 18.50 14.85
N VAL A 70 -0.71 17.20 15.09
CA VAL A 70 -0.49 16.62 16.43
C VAL A 70 0.87 15.93 16.54
N GLN A 71 1.41 15.39 15.43
CA GLN A 71 2.66 14.65 15.44
C GLN A 71 3.80 15.49 14.87
N ARG A 72 4.87 15.67 15.65
CA ARG A 72 6.10 16.36 15.20
C ARG A 72 7.01 15.35 14.46
N ILE A 73 6.58 14.94 13.26
CA ILE A 73 7.33 14.01 12.42
C ILE A 73 8.04 14.81 11.34
N HIS A 74 9.34 14.62 11.21
CA HIS A 74 10.11 15.13 10.08
C HIS A 74 9.90 14.20 8.88
N TRP A 75 9.29 14.76 7.82
CA TRP A 75 8.99 14.07 6.57
C TRP A 75 10.06 14.43 5.54
N ASP A 76 10.94 13.49 5.23
CA ASP A 76 11.93 13.62 4.16
C ASP A 76 11.47 12.80 2.95
N VAL A 77 10.79 13.47 2.01
CA VAL A 77 10.11 12.82 0.88
C VAL A 77 10.60 13.41 -0.42
N THR A 78 11.02 12.55 -1.36
CA THR A 78 11.47 12.95 -2.70
C THR A 78 10.89 12.05 -3.79
N GLY A 79 10.87 12.55 -5.04
CA GLY A 79 10.44 11.81 -6.23
C GLY A 79 8.92 11.79 -6.43
N LEU A 80 8.24 12.87 -6.03
CA LEU A 80 6.79 13.01 -6.23
C LEU A 80 6.44 13.92 -7.41
N GLU A 81 7.44 14.49 -8.06
CA GLU A 81 7.32 15.38 -9.19
C GLU A 81 6.80 14.63 -10.40
N GLY A 82 5.89 15.24 -11.16
CA GLY A 82 5.31 14.62 -12.36
C GLY A 82 4.17 13.62 -12.14
N LEU A 83 3.92 13.18 -10.90
CA LEU A 83 2.84 12.25 -10.62
C LEU A 83 1.45 12.89 -10.86
N ARG A 84 0.51 12.12 -11.41
CA ARG A 84 -0.81 12.60 -11.86
C ARG A 84 -1.95 11.84 -11.18
N ARG A 85 -2.96 12.55 -10.69
CA ARG A 85 -4.18 11.96 -10.13
C ARG A 85 -5.01 11.13 -11.12
N GLY A 86 -4.82 11.35 -12.41
CA GLY A 86 -5.51 10.65 -13.48
C GLY A 86 -4.72 9.48 -14.08
N GLY A 87 -3.55 9.18 -13.52
CA GLY A 87 -2.69 8.11 -14.02
C GLY A 87 -3.09 6.71 -13.52
N TRP A 88 -2.44 5.70 -14.06
CA TRP A 88 -2.49 4.32 -13.56
C TRP A 88 -1.10 3.92 -13.07
N TYR A 89 -0.97 3.60 -11.81
CA TYR A 89 0.33 3.27 -11.24
C TYR A 89 0.35 1.88 -10.63
N LEU A 90 1.43 1.15 -10.90
CA LEU A 90 1.79 -0.01 -10.12
C LEU A 90 2.75 0.45 -9.03
N VAL A 91 2.36 0.34 -7.77
CA VAL A 91 3.16 0.84 -6.65
C VAL A 91 3.76 -0.34 -5.89
N SER A 92 5.07 -0.30 -5.70
CA SER A 92 5.82 -1.31 -4.94
C SER A 92 6.57 -0.67 -3.78
N SER A 93 6.47 -1.24 -2.59
CA SER A 93 7.22 -0.76 -1.43
C SER A 93 7.77 -1.91 -0.58
N ASN A 94 8.83 -1.62 0.18
CA ASN A 94 9.21 -2.43 1.33
C ASN A 94 8.17 -2.29 2.44
N HIS A 95 8.17 -3.24 3.40
CA HIS A 95 7.16 -3.28 4.46
C HIS A 95 7.79 -3.59 5.82
N GLN A 96 7.80 -2.61 6.71
CA GLN A 96 8.43 -2.72 8.03
C GLN A 96 7.40 -2.63 9.17
N SER A 97 6.37 -1.79 9.02
CA SER A 97 5.41 -1.46 10.07
C SER A 97 3.98 -1.34 9.53
N TRP A 98 2.99 -1.43 10.41
CA TRP A 98 1.63 -1.01 10.10
C TRP A 98 1.54 0.49 9.75
N VAL A 99 2.51 1.27 10.22
CA VAL A 99 2.62 2.72 9.95
C VAL A 99 2.88 2.99 8.46
N ASP A 100 3.52 2.05 7.74
CA ASP A 100 3.82 2.21 6.30
C ASP A 100 2.58 2.51 5.47
N ILE A 101 1.42 1.93 5.84
CA ILE A 101 0.15 2.17 5.14
C ILE A 101 -0.26 3.64 5.28
N LEU A 102 -0.18 4.20 6.49
CA LEU A 102 -0.51 5.61 6.73
C LEU A 102 0.50 6.56 6.10
N VAL A 103 1.79 6.17 6.08
CA VAL A 103 2.85 6.90 5.38
C VAL A 103 2.55 6.98 3.90
N LEU A 104 2.29 5.84 3.25
CA LEU A 104 1.98 5.79 1.82
C LEU A 104 0.71 6.58 1.49
N GLN A 105 -0.33 6.43 2.29
CA GLN A 105 -1.57 7.19 2.12
C GLN A 105 -1.32 8.70 2.20
N LYS A 106 -0.56 9.17 3.19
CA LYS A 106 -0.23 10.60 3.35
C LYS A 106 0.62 11.11 2.20
N VAL A 107 1.66 10.36 1.81
CA VAL A 107 2.61 10.77 0.75
C VAL A 107 1.91 10.86 -0.60
N PHE A 108 1.05 9.91 -0.92
CA PHE A 108 0.38 9.84 -2.22
C PHE A 108 -0.99 10.53 -2.26
N HIS A 109 -1.50 11.00 -1.12
CA HIS A 109 -2.80 11.66 -1.06
C HIS A 109 -2.87 12.82 -2.06
N ARG A 110 -3.86 12.76 -2.97
CA ARG A 110 -4.10 13.74 -4.05
C ARG A 110 -2.95 13.91 -5.06
N ARG A 111 -1.94 13.04 -5.05
CA ARG A 111 -0.86 13.04 -6.05
C ARG A 111 -1.03 11.95 -7.09
N VAL A 112 -1.48 10.80 -6.67
CA VAL A 112 -1.85 9.67 -7.53
C VAL A 112 -3.29 9.25 -7.23
N PRO A 113 -3.92 8.39 -8.05
CA PRO A 113 -5.20 7.78 -7.71
C PRO A 113 -5.14 6.98 -6.41
N PHE A 114 -6.31 6.81 -5.78
CA PHE A 114 -6.45 6.07 -4.53
C PHE A 114 -5.75 4.72 -4.56
N LEU A 115 -4.89 4.47 -3.55
CA LEU A 115 -4.10 3.24 -3.43
C LEU A 115 -4.99 2.05 -3.09
N LYS A 116 -5.01 1.03 -3.94
CA LYS A 116 -5.71 -0.23 -3.71
C LYS A 116 -4.72 -1.35 -3.43
N PHE A 117 -4.84 -1.95 -2.25
CA PHE A 117 -3.96 -3.01 -1.77
C PHE A 117 -4.55 -4.40 -2.04
N PHE A 118 -3.70 -5.39 -2.27
CA PHE A 118 -4.10 -6.79 -2.20
C PHE A 118 -4.25 -7.20 -0.73
N LEU A 119 -5.48 -7.44 -0.29
CA LEU A 119 -5.81 -7.75 1.09
C LEU A 119 -5.94 -9.24 1.34
N LYS A 120 -5.60 -9.71 2.55
CA LYS A 120 -5.93 -11.07 2.97
C LYS A 120 -7.45 -11.19 3.18
N ARG A 121 -8.05 -12.29 2.74
CA ARG A 121 -9.50 -12.52 2.88
C ARG A 121 -10.00 -12.37 4.32
N GLN A 122 -9.19 -12.74 5.31
CA GLN A 122 -9.54 -12.60 6.73
C GLN A 122 -9.82 -11.14 7.13
N LEU A 123 -9.26 -10.16 6.43
CA LEU A 123 -9.51 -8.74 6.69
C LEU A 123 -10.93 -8.30 6.30
N LEU A 124 -11.64 -9.09 5.50
CA LEU A 124 -13.07 -8.86 5.21
C LEU A 124 -13.92 -8.92 6.50
N TYR A 125 -13.50 -9.70 7.48
CA TYR A 125 -14.22 -9.91 8.74
C TYR A 125 -13.86 -8.87 9.83
N VAL A 126 -12.98 -7.91 9.53
CA VAL A 126 -12.71 -6.79 10.43
C VAL A 126 -13.94 -5.88 10.45
N PRO A 127 -14.58 -5.68 11.61
CA PRO A 127 -15.79 -4.87 11.70
C PRO A 127 -15.60 -3.49 11.07
N VAL A 128 -16.60 -3.02 10.34
CA VAL A 128 -16.65 -1.74 9.64
C VAL A 128 -15.61 -1.62 8.51
N MET A 129 -14.34 -1.87 8.77
CA MET A 129 -13.25 -1.74 7.76
C MET A 129 -13.36 -2.77 6.64
N GLY A 130 -13.70 -4.03 6.96
CA GLY A 130 -13.84 -5.09 5.96
C GLY A 130 -14.91 -4.74 4.93
N LEU A 131 -16.03 -4.20 5.38
CA LEU A 131 -17.14 -3.75 4.52
C LEU A 131 -16.71 -2.54 3.66
N ALA A 132 -15.95 -1.60 4.22
CA ALA A 132 -15.44 -0.44 3.49
C ALA A 132 -14.47 -0.87 2.37
N TRP A 133 -13.53 -1.78 2.66
CA TRP A 133 -12.63 -2.31 1.63
C TRP A 133 -13.37 -3.09 0.54
N TRP A 134 -14.40 -3.84 0.93
CA TRP A 134 -15.25 -4.53 -0.03
C TRP A 134 -16.02 -3.55 -0.93
N ALA A 135 -16.61 -2.49 -0.34
CA ALA A 135 -17.32 -1.44 -1.07
C ALA A 135 -16.42 -0.68 -2.06
N LEU A 136 -15.15 -0.53 -1.72
CA LEU A 136 -14.10 0.09 -2.54
C LEU A 136 -13.48 -0.87 -3.57
N ASP A 137 -14.02 -2.08 -3.72
CA ASP A 137 -13.52 -3.10 -4.64
C ASP A 137 -12.07 -3.52 -4.39
N PHE A 138 -11.60 -3.53 -3.13
CA PHE A 138 -10.28 -4.08 -2.82
C PHE A 138 -10.22 -5.57 -3.13
N PRO A 139 -9.15 -6.07 -3.74
CA PRO A 139 -8.99 -7.49 -4.02
C PRO A 139 -8.63 -8.29 -2.76
N PHE A 140 -9.51 -9.22 -2.38
CA PHE A 140 -9.29 -10.12 -1.24
C PHE A 140 -8.74 -11.45 -1.70
N MET A 141 -7.52 -11.77 -1.28
CA MET A 141 -6.77 -12.97 -1.65
C MET A 141 -6.92 -14.09 -0.61
N LYS A 142 -7.20 -15.31 -1.07
CA LYS A 142 -7.17 -16.53 -0.24
C LYS A 142 -5.75 -17.12 -0.29
N ARG A 143 -4.90 -16.80 0.67
CA ARG A 143 -3.56 -17.39 0.75
C ARG A 143 -3.60 -18.82 1.33
N ARG A 144 -4.25 -19.79 0.69
CA ARG A 144 -4.16 -21.20 1.06
C ARG A 144 -3.26 -21.95 0.05
N SER A 145 -2.36 -22.78 0.55
CA SER A 145 -1.65 -23.78 -0.26
C SER A 145 -2.69 -24.65 -0.98
N GLY A 146 -2.70 -24.63 -2.30
CA GLY A 146 -3.61 -25.43 -3.13
C GLY A 146 -4.62 -24.65 -3.98
N SER A 147 -4.78 -23.32 -3.81
CA SER A 147 -5.72 -22.53 -4.63
C SER A 147 -5.07 -21.31 -5.28
N ARG A 148 -3.82 -21.45 -5.72
CA ARG A 148 -3.05 -20.36 -6.36
C ARG A 148 -3.75 -19.81 -7.60
N SER A 149 -4.33 -20.69 -8.40
CA SER A 149 -5.12 -20.32 -9.60
C SER A 149 -6.38 -19.52 -9.27
N ALA A 150 -7.10 -19.86 -8.19
CA ALA A 150 -8.28 -19.12 -7.77
C ALA A 150 -7.95 -17.73 -7.21
N ASP A 151 -6.80 -17.60 -6.53
CA ASP A 151 -6.31 -16.30 -6.04
C ASP A 151 -5.90 -15.40 -7.21
N LEU A 152 -5.22 -15.95 -8.20
CA LEU A 152 -4.86 -15.25 -9.44
C LEU A 152 -6.10 -14.80 -10.21
N ALA A 153 -7.11 -15.67 -10.37
CA ALA A 153 -8.36 -15.31 -11.02
C ALA A 153 -9.09 -14.18 -10.27
N THR A 154 -9.08 -14.20 -8.94
CA THR A 154 -9.70 -13.15 -8.11
C THR A 154 -8.95 -11.82 -8.27
N ALA A 155 -7.62 -11.83 -8.23
CA ALA A 155 -6.81 -10.65 -8.44
C ALA A 155 -6.97 -10.09 -9.86
N ARG A 156 -6.99 -10.95 -10.86
CA ARG A 156 -7.21 -10.57 -12.26
C ARG A 156 -8.57 -9.88 -12.46
N ARG A 157 -9.66 -10.46 -11.94
CA ARG A 157 -11.00 -9.84 -11.99
C ARG A 157 -11.06 -8.47 -11.31
N ALA A 158 -10.36 -8.30 -10.19
CA ALA A 158 -10.29 -7.01 -9.52
C ALA A 158 -9.51 -5.99 -10.36
N CYS A 159 -8.38 -6.40 -10.93
CA CYS A 159 -7.58 -5.55 -11.80
C CYS A 159 -8.34 -5.17 -13.09
N GLU A 160 -9.15 -6.05 -13.65
CA GLU A 160 -10.02 -5.75 -14.80
C GLU A 160 -10.98 -4.58 -14.51
N LYS A 161 -11.54 -4.53 -13.28
CA LYS A 161 -12.36 -3.37 -12.86
C LYS A 161 -11.54 -2.08 -12.76
N PHE A 162 -10.28 -2.17 -12.36
CA PHE A 162 -9.39 -1.01 -12.24
C PHE A 162 -8.98 -0.41 -13.59
N ARG A 163 -9.13 -1.16 -14.69
CA ARG A 163 -8.91 -0.61 -16.05
C ARG A 163 -9.86 0.52 -16.42
N GLN A 164 -11.03 0.62 -15.75
CA GLN A 164 -12.08 1.59 -16.08
C GLN A 164 -11.93 2.93 -15.34
N ILE A 165 -11.19 2.96 -14.24
CA ILE A 165 -11.01 4.14 -13.39
C ILE A 165 -9.54 4.25 -13.01
N PRO A 166 -8.92 5.44 -13.14
CA PRO A 166 -7.54 5.65 -12.69
C PRO A 166 -7.32 5.06 -11.29
N THR A 167 -6.33 4.20 -11.17
CA THR A 167 -6.11 3.42 -9.96
C THR A 167 -4.62 3.19 -9.73
N SER A 168 -4.18 3.30 -8.48
CA SER A 168 -2.85 2.89 -8.07
C SER A 168 -2.93 1.53 -7.38
N VAL A 169 -2.37 0.50 -7.99
CA VAL A 169 -2.34 -0.87 -7.44
C VAL A 169 -1.09 -1.02 -6.58
N MET A 170 -1.30 -1.17 -5.27
CA MET A 170 -0.20 -1.23 -4.29
C MET A 170 0.13 -2.66 -3.89
N ASN A 171 1.42 -3.00 -3.96
CA ASN A 171 1.94 -4.28 -3.53
C ASN A 171 3.17 -4.12 -2.62
N PHE A 172 3.11 -4.71 -1.42
CA PHE A 172 4.30 -4.93 -0.61
C PHE A 172 4.98 -6.21 -1.08
N LEU A 173 6.08 -6.10 -1.84
CA LEU A 173 6.73 -7.26 -2.47
C LEU A 173 7.26 -8.28 -1.46
N GLU A 174 7.55 -7.91 -0.23
CA GLU A 174 7.91 -8.84 0.84
C GLU A 174 6.74 -9.77 1.23
N GLY A 175 5.50 -9.37 0.94
CA GLY A 175 4.27 -10.09 1.28
C GLY A 175 4.01 -10.22 2.78
N THR A 176 4.88 -9.65 3.62
CA THR A 176 4.77 -9.58 5.09
C THR A 176 5.69 -8.48 5.60
N ARG A 177 5.45 -7.98 6.82
CA ARG A 177 6.35 -7.03 7.47
C ARG A 177 7.69 -7.69 7.78
N PHE A 178 8.77 -6.92 7.58
CA PHE A 178 10.13 -7.31 7.92
C PHE A 178 10.25 -7.68 9.42
N SER A 179 10.97 -8.74 9.71
CA SER A 179 11.53 -9.03 11.03
C SER A 179 12.83 -9.81 10.87
N ARG A 180 13.75 -9.67 11.83
CA ARG A 180 15.04 -10.37 11.81
C ARG A 180 14.88 -11.90 11.69
N ASP A 181 13.92 -12.48 12.43
CA ASP A 181 13.63 -13.92 12.36
C ASP A 181 13.20 -14.39 10.96
N LYS A 182 12.36 -13.58 10.27
CA LYS A 182 11.93 -13.92 8.91
C LYS A 182 13.07 -13.75 7.92
N HIS A 183 13.89 -12.72 8.11
CA HIS A 183 15.06 -12.47 7.30
C HIS A 183 16.03 -13.65 7.36
N GLN A 184 16.36 -14.11 8.56
CA GLN A 184 17.23 -15.28 8.79
C GLN A 184 16.61 -16.56 8.23
N ARG A 185 15.32 -16.83 8.54
CA ARG A 185 14.63 -18.04 8.03
C ARG A 185 14.53 -18.11 6.52
N GLN A 186 14.45 -16.95 5.85
CA GLN A 186 14.44 -16.90 4.38
C GLN A 186 15.85 -16.96 3.77
N GLY A 187 16.90 -16.77 4.55
CA GLY A 187 18.24 -16.57 4.02
C GLY A 187 18.26 -15.44 2.99
N SER A 188 17.70 -14.26 3.37
CA SER A 188 17.62 -13.14 2.44
C SER A 188 19.02 -12.68 2.04
N PRO A 189 19.32 -12.47 0.73
CA PRO A 189 20.60 -11.92 0.30
C PRO A 189 20.69 -10.40 0.52
N TYR A 190 19.60 -9.75 0.87
CA TYR A 190 19.52 -8.31 1.12
C TYR A 190 19.79 -8.02 2.60
N ARG A 191 20.42 -6.91 2.92
CA ARG A 191 20.74 -6.55 4.30
C ARG A 191 19.51 -6.05 5.07
N HIS A 192 18.64 -5.29 4.40
CA HIS A 192 17.53 -4.55 5.02
C HIS A 192 16.15 -5.05 4.57
N LEU A 193 16.07 -6.03 3.69
CA LEU A 193 14.84 -6.47 3.04
C LEU A 193 14.67 -7.99 3.11
N LEU A 194 13.42 -8.45 3.10
CA LEU A 194 13.08 -9.86 2.84
C LEU A 194 13.17 -10.14 1.34
N LYS A 195 13.25 -11.43 0.95
CA LYS A 195 13.15 -11.84 -0.45
C LYS A 195 11.81 -11.37 -1.06
N PRO A 196 11.82 -10.74 -2.25
CA PRO A 196 10.59 -10.25 -2.87
C PRO A 196 9.75 -11.41 -3.41
N LYS A 197 8.43 -11.27 -3.30
CA LYS A 197 7.42 -12.19 -3.85
C LYS A 197 6.80 -11.57 -5.10
N VAL A 198 7.23 -12.02 -6.25
CA VAL A 198 6.90 -11.43 -7.55
C VAL A 198 5.45 -11.69 -7.98
N GLY A 199 4.79 -12.72 -7.44
CA GLY A 199 3.47 -13.17 -7.92
C GLY A 199 2.37 -12.10 -7.92
N GLY A 200 2.30 -11.24 -6.89
CA GLY A 200 1.30 -10.15 -6.85
C GLY A 200 1.54 -9.09 -7.92
N LEU A 201 2.79 -8.74 -8.16
CA LEU A 201 3.19 -7.82 -9.21
C LEU A 201 2.94 -8.42 -10.60
N ALA A 202 3.29 -9.68 -10.80
CA ALA A 202 3.01 -10.42 -12.03
C ALA A 202 1.52 -10.44 -12.37
N THR A 203 0.67 -10.67 -11.36
CA THR A 203 -0.80 -10.66 -11.54
C THR A 203 -1.31 -9.29 -11.97
N ALA A 204 -0.81 -8.22 -11.36
CA ALA A 204 -1.19 -6.86 -11.73
C ALA A 204 -0.74 -6.52 -13.15
N LEU A 205 0.50 -6.87 -13.54
CA LEU A 205 1.03 -6.68 -14.89
C LEU A 205 0.25 -7.49 -15.94
N SER A 206 -0.02 -8.77 -15.68
CA SER A 206 -0.81 -9.61 -16.59
C SER A 206 -2.23 -9.07 -16.83
N ALA A 207 -2.84 -8.43 -15.83
CA ALA A 207 -4.20 -7.92 -15.94
C ALA A 207 -4.28 -6.50 -16.51
N MET A 208 -3.26 -5.67 -16.27
CA MET A 208 -3.31 -4.23 -16.51
C MET A 208 -2.00 -3.64 -17.08
N GLY A 209 -1.00 -4.46 -17.42
CA GLY A 209 0.35 -3.96 -17.74
C GLY A 209 0.37 -2.78 -18.71
N GLU A 210 -0.37 -2.88 -19.83
CA GLU A 210 -0.49 -1.81 -20.82
C GLU A 210 -1.22 -0.55 -20.34
N ARG A 211 -1.92 -0.63 -19.19
CA ARG A 211 -2.63 0.51 -18.60
C ARG A 211 -1.79 1.30 -17.63
N PHE A 212 -0.75 0.69 -17.06
CA PHE A 212 0.12 1.39 -16.14
C PHE A 212 1.00 2.40 -16.86
N ASP A 213 0.93 3.65 -16.43
CA ASP A 213 1.84 4.71 -16.89
C ASP A 213 3.27 4.44 -16.38
N ALA A 214 3.40 3.95 -15.14
CA ALA A 214 4.70 3.64 -14.54
C ALA A 214 4.58 2.68 -13.34
N LEU A 215 5.73 2.11 -12.96
CA LEU A 215 5.97 1.48 -11.67
C LEU A 215 6.57 2.50 -10.71
N LEU A 216 5.87 2.79 -9.59
CA LEU A 216 6.40 3.61 -8.51
C LEU A 216 7.12 2.70 -7.51
N ASP A 217 8.43 2.75 -7.53
CA ASP A 217 9.31 2.02 -6.61
C ASP A 217 9.54 2.87 -5.36
N VAL A 218 8.82 2.54 -4.28
CA VAL A 218 8.82 3.32 -3.03
C VAL A 218 9.70 2.66 -1.98
N THR A 219 10.59 3.45 -1.39
CA THR A 219 11.43 3.04 -0.26
C THR A 219 11.02 3.82 0.97
N ILE A 220 10.67 3.13 2.05
CA ILE A 220 10.35 3.73 3.36
C ILE A 220 11.47 3.34 4.32
N VAL A 221 12.04 4.34 5.01
CA VAL A 221 13.07 4.14 6.03
C VAL A 221 12.70 4.93 7.29
N TYR A 222 12.95 4.31 8.43
CA TYR A 222 12.81 4.93 9.74
C TYR A 222 14.19 4.98 10.42
N PRO A 223 14.95 6.07 10.28
CA PRO A 223 16.31 6.16 10.85
C PRO A 223 16.34 5.95 12.37
N GLY A 224 15.36 6.49 13.09
CA GLY A 224 15.22 6.31 14.54
C GLY A 224 14.64 4.96 14.98
N GLY A 225 14.64 3.94 14.09
CA GLY A 225 14.08 2.61 14.33
C GLY A 225 12.65 2.45 13.84
N VAL A 226 12.29 1.20 13.51
CA VAL A 226 10.97 0.85 12.95
C VAL A 226 9.87 1.11 13.99
N PRO A 227 8.92 2.03 13.73
CA PRO A 227 7.91 2.40 14.70
C PRO A 227 6.84 1.31 14.82
N SER A 228 6.37 1.05 16.03
CA SER A 228 5.08 0.42 16.24
C SER A 228 3.94 1.41 15.94
N PHE A 229 2.71 0.90 15.81
CA PHE A 229 1.55 1.79 15.66
C PHE A 229 1.39 2.72 16.87
N TRP A 230 1.72 2.21 18.07
CA TRP A 230 1.72 3.03 19.29
C TRP A 230 2.80 4.13 19.29
N ASP A 231 3.95 3.90 18.65
CA ASP A 231 4.99 4.93 18.52
C ASP A 231 4.51 6.11 17.66
N LEU A 232 3.75 5.82 16.61
CA LEU A 232 3.09 6.88 15.84
C LEU A 232 2.07 7.63 16.70
N LEU A 233 1.15 6.93 17.39
CA LEU A 233 0.09 7.56 18.19
C LEU A 233 0.65 8.41 19.34
N SER A 234 1.61 7.89 20.07
CA SER A 234 2.23 8.55 21.24
C SER A 234 3.24 9.64 20.89
N GLY A 235 3.54 9.84 19.57
CA GLY A 235 4.48 10.84 19.10
C GLY A 235 5.95 10.47 19.32
N ARG A 236 6.26 9.18 19.47
CA ARG A 236 7.65 8.67 19.52
C ARG A 236 8.31 8.58 18.16
N MET A 237 7.53 8.35 17.12
CA MET A 237 8.04 8.42 15.74
C MET A 237 8.43 9.86 15.41
N LYS A 238 9.71 10.10 15.11
CA LYS A 238 10.24 11.45 14.90
C LYS A 238 10.56 11.76 13.45
N ARG A 239 10.96 10.75 12.68
CA ARG A 239 11.37 10.91 11.29
C ARG A 239 10.93 9.74 10.44
N VAL A 240 10.61 10.04 9.19
CA VAL A 240 10.43 9.06 8.13
C VAL A 240 11.06 9.59 6.85
N VAL A 241 11.80 8.75 6.17
CA VAL A 241 12.39 9.01 4.87
C VAL A 241 11.62 8.18 3.84
N VAL A 242 11.12 8.85 2.80
CA VAL A 242 10.43 8.20 1.69
C VAL A 242 11.08 8.61 0.39
N ARG A 243 11.51 7.64 -0.40
CA ARG A 243 12.05 7.83 -1.73
C ARG A 243 11.12 7.17 -2.73
N VAL A 244 10.62 7.93 -3.68
CA VAL A 244 9.78 7.43 -4.77
C VAL A 244 10.60 7.52 -6.05
N ARG A 245 10.73 6.40 -6.75
CA ARG A 245 11.36 6.34 -8.08
C ARG A 245 10.31 5.90 -9.07
N GLU A 246 10.02 6.77 -10.02
CA GLU A 246 9.20 6.40 -11.17
C GLU A 246 10.05 5.58 -12.14
N ARG A 247 9.59 4.37 -12.47
CA ARG A 247 10.27 3.43 -13.36
C ARG A 247 9.36 3.11 -14.53
N GLU A 248 9.92 3.18 -15.72
CA GLU A 248 9.26 2.62 -16.89
C GLU A 248 9.11 1.09 -16.72
N ILE A 249 7.95 0.58 -17.10
CA ILE A 249 7.72 -0.86 -17.14
C ILE A 249 8.16 -1.35 -18.53
N PRO A 250 9.17 -2.26 -18.61
CA PRO A 250 9.59 -2.83 -19.88
C PRO A 250 8.41 -3.46 -20.64
N LYS A 251 8.29 -3.19 -21.94
CA LYS A 251 7.16 -3.66 -22.76
C LYS A 251 7.01 -5.18 -22.73
N ASP A 252 8.11 -5.91 -22.70
CA ASP A 252 8.15 -7.38 -22.63
C ASP A 252 7.73 -7.93 -21.24
N LEU A 253 7.54 -7.06 -20.26
CA LEU A 253 7.01 -7.38 -18.92
C LEU A 253 5.57 -6.92 -18.70
N MET A 254 4.97 -6.14 -19.62
CA MET A 254 3.60 -5.61 -19.49
C MET A 254 2.52 -6.68 -19.69
N ALA A 255 2.81 -7.70 -20.50
CA ALA A 255 1.90 -8.80 -20.78
C ALA A 255 2.68 -10.11 -20.84
N GLY A 256 2.27 -11.11 -20.08
CA GLY A 256 2.90 -12.42 -20.10
C GLY A 256 2.28 -13.38 -19.09
N ASP A 257 2.51 -14.67 -19.34
CA ASP A 257 2.04 -15.74 -18.45
C ASP A 257 3.13 -16.13 -17.44
N TYR A 258 3.07 -15.53 -16.26
CA TYR A 258 4.02 -15.82 -15.17
C TYR A 258 3.99 -17.28 -14.71
N GLU A 259 2.88 -17.99 -14.88
CA GLU A 259 2.71 -19.38 -14.45
C GLU A 259 3.16 -20.36 -15.55
N GLY A 260 2.77 -20.11 -16.78
CA GLY A 260 3.00 -21.02 -17.91
C GLY A 260 4.30 -20.76 -18.68
N ASP A 261 4.86 -19.54 -18.63
CA ASP A 261 6.09 -19.19 -19.36
C ASP A 261 7.30 -19.05 -18.41
N PRO A 262 8.20 -20.05 -18.32
CA PRO A 262 9.40 -19.97 -17.49
C PRO A 262 10.35 -18.83 -17.88
N ALA A 263 10.43 -18.48 -19.17
CA ALA A 263 11.31 -17.43 -19.65
C ALA A 263 10.78 -16.05 -19.22
N PHE A 264 9.48 -15.80 -19.37
CA PHE A 264 8.84 -14.61 -18.83
C PHE A 264 9.01 -14.49 -17.31
N ARG A 265 8.80 -15.59 -16.61
CA ARG A 265 9.01 -15.65 -15.15
C ARG A 265 10.43 -15.27 -14.76
N ALA A 266 11.42 -15.80 -15.43
CA ALA A 266 12.83 -15.49 -15.17
C ALA A 266 13.15 -14.01 -15.42
N ARG A 267 12.66 -13.42 -16.53
CA ARG A 267 12.87 -12.00 -16.83
C ARG A 267 12.23 -11.09 -15.76
N LEU A 268 10.97 -11.37 -15.39
CA LEU A 268 10.27 -10.57 -14.38
C LEU A 268 10.94 -10.71 -13.00
N GLN A 269 11.40 -11.89 -12.63
CA GLN A 269 12.15 -12.10 -11.39
C GLN A 269 13.47 -11.32 -11.43
N ALA A 270 14.23 -11.37 -12.51
CA ALA A 270 15.47 -10.63 -12.66
C ALA A 270 15.25 -9.11 -12.52
N TYR A 271 14.22 -8.57 -13.18
CA TYR A 271 13.84 -7.16 -13.06
C TYR A 271 13.55 -6.77 -11.60
N VAL A 272 12.72 -7.56 -10.90
CA VAL A 272 12.37 -7.29 -9.51
C VAL A 272 13.56 -7.42 -8.58
N HIS A 273 14.42 -8.42 -8.79
CA HIS A 273 15.63 -8.60 -7.97
C HIS A 273 16.63 -7.47 -8.15
N ALA A 274 16.81 -6.96 -9.37
CA ALA A 274 17.68 -5.80 -9.64
C ALA A 274 17.14 -4.55 -8.92
N MET A 275 15.85 -4.26 -9.07
CA MET A 275 15.17 -3.16 -8.38
C MET A 275 15.31 -3.30 -6.84
N TRP A 276 15.19 -4.51 -6.33
CA TRP A 276 15.26 -4.79 -4.89
C TRP A 276 16.67 -4.62 -4.34
N ALA A 277 17.70 -5.00 -5.11
CA ALA A 277 19.10 -4.78 -4.76
C ALA A 277 19.46 -3.28 -4.71
N GLU A 278 18.96 -2.48 -5.66
CA GLU A 278 19.11 -1.02 -5.62
C GLU A 278 18.44 -0.40 -4.39
N LYS A 279 17.21 -0.86 -4.07
CA LYS A 279 16.48 -0.41 -2.88
C LYS A 279 17.24 -0.73 -1.60
N ASP A 280 17.79 -1.93 -1.48
CA ASP A 280 18.56 -2.36 -0.30
C ASP A 280 19.80 -1.50 -0.08
N ARG A 281 20.56 -1.19 -1.16
CA ARG A 281 21.69 -0.25 -1.10
C ARG A 281 21.24 1.14 -0.66
N GLY A 282 20.15 1.68 -1.27
CA GLY A 282 19.64 3.00 -0.91
C GLY A 282 19.16 3.10 0.54
N ILE A 283 18.61 2.02 1.10
CA ILE A 283 18.26 1.97 2.53
C ILE A 283 19.55 2.06 3.37
N GLY A 284 20.59 1.33 3.00
CA GLY A 284 21.88 1.38 3.69
C GLY A 284 22.51 2.77 3.67
N GLU A 285 22.48 3.45 2.53
CA GLU A 285 22.98 4.82 2.37
C GLU A 285 22.23 5.82 3.26
N ILE A 286 20.91 5.74 3.29
CA ILE A 286 20.07 6.60 4.15
C ILE A 286 20.39 6.38 5.63
N LEU A 287 20.55 5.13 6.05
CA LEU A 287 20.84 4.80 7.45
C LEU A 287 22.27 5.18 7.87
N LEU A 288 23.22 5.25 6.93
CA LEU A 288 24.59 5.73 7.20
C LEU A 288 24.65 7.24 7.32
N GLN A 289 23.87 7.98 6.51
CA GLN A 289 23.82 9.45 6.56
C GLN A 289 23.07 9.96 7.78
N ASP A 290 22.19 9.16 8.33
CA ASP A 290 21.32 9.53 9.45
C ASP A 290 21.13 8.33 10.38
N PRO A 291 22.06 8.12 11.31
CA PRO A 291 22.01 6.95 12.19
C PRO A 291 20.90 6.98 13.27
N GLY A 292 20.09 8.07 13.36
CA GLY A 292 18.95 8.19 14.28
C GLY A 292 19.24 8.97 15.54
#